data_d19d3510df94f52e6edf88d52f9802f7
#
_entry.id   d19d3510df94f52e6edf88d52f9802f7
#
_cell.length_a   1.000
_cell.length_b   1.000
_cell.length_c   1.000
_cell.angle_alpha   90.00
_cell.angle_beta   90.00
_cell.angle_gamma   90.00
#
_symmetry.space_group_name_H-M   'P 1'
#
loop_
_entity.id
_entity.type
_entity.pdbx_description
1 polymer ?
#
loop_
_entity_poly.entity_id
_entity_poly.type
_entity_poly.pdbx_seq_one_letter_code
_entity_poly.pdbx_strand_id
1 'polypeptide(L)' 'MSKPELELTGQDGNVFFILGKAIRTAKKAGWNQEEIEKFRIEFMNGDYDHALQTCIKYFDVT' A
#
# COMPACT_ATOMS: atom_id res chain seq x y z
N MET A 1 16.22 3.13 -7.62
CA MET A 1 15.60 2.06 -6.82
C MET A 1 14.16 1.90 -7.21
N SER A 2 13.78 0.70 -7.55
CA SER A 2 12.38 0.44 -7.91
C SER A 2 11.53 0.28 -6.66
N LYS A 3 10.27 0.66 -6.79
CA LYS A 3 9.30 0.48 -5.70
C LYS A 3 8.95 -1.00 -5.60
N PRO A 4 8.58 -1.47 -4.40
CA PRO A 4 8.13 -2.86 -4.26
C PRO A 4 6.88 -3.10 -5.11
N GLU A 5 6.79 -4.27 -5.68
CA GLU A 5 5.65 -4.65 -6.49
C GLU A 5 4.47 -5.03 -5.60
N LEU A 6 3.31 -4.45 -5.88
CA LEU A 6 2.09 -4.74 -5.13
C LEU A 6 1.02 -5.20 -6.11
N GLU A 7 0.70 -6.46 -6.06
CA GLU A 7 -0.29 -7.05 -6.97
C GLU A 7 -1.69 -6.91 -6.36
N LEU A 8 -2.56 -6.17 -7.04
CA LEU A 8 -3.94 -5.96 -6.62
C LEU A 8 -4.95 -6.62 -7.56
N THR A 9 -4.49 -7.08 -8.70
CA THR A 9 -5.35 -7.74 -9.69
C THR A 9 -6.00 -8.98 -9.09
N GLY A 10 -7.33 -9.08 -9.22
CA GLY A 10 -8.06 -10.22 -8.70
C GLY A 10 -8.29 -10.21 -7.20
N GLN A 11 -7.91 -9.13 -6.54
CA GLN A 11 -8.10 -9.00 -5.10
C GLN A 11 -9.46 -8.40 -4.79
N ASP A 12 -9.91 -8.62 -3.54
CA ASP A 12 -11.10 -7.98 -3.02
C ASP A 12 -10.88 -6.47 -3.02
N GLY A 13 -11.90 -5.70 -3.42
CA GLY A 13 -11.82 -4.26 -3.43
C GLY A 13 -11.92 -3.59 -2.07
N ASN A 14 -12.01 -4.37 -1.01
CA ASN A 14 -12.12 -3.83 0.36
C ASN A 14 -10.85 -3.10 0.73
N VAL A 15 -11.01 -1.84 1.17
CA VAL A 15 -9.87 -0.97 1.46
C VAL A 15 -8.96 -1.54 2.56
N PHE A 16 -9.54 -2.21 3.55
CA PHE A 16 -8.74 -2.79 4.63
C PHE A 16 -7.93 -3.98 4.16
N PHE A 17 -8.48 -4.73 3.21
CA PHE A 17 -7.78 -5.86 2.62
C PHE A 17 -6.57 -5.36 1.81
N ILE A 18 -6.78 -4.30 1.05
CA ILE A 18 -5.72 -3.68 0.24
C ILE A 18 -4.61 -3.15 1.17
N LEU A 19 -5.00 -2.47 2.24
CA LEU A 19 -4.03 -1.95 3.21
C LEU A 19 -3.20 -3.07 3.84
N GLY A 20 -3.87 -4.15 4.24
CA GLY A 20 -3.18 -5.28 4.85
C GLY A 20 -2.17 -5.90 3.90
N LYS A 21 -2.54 -6.05 2.63
CA LYS A 21 -1.64 -6.61 1.64
C LYS A 21 -0.45 -5.68 1.37
N ALA A 22 -0.72 -4.38 1.31
CA ALA A 22 0.34 -3.39 1.08
C ALA A 22 1.34 -3.39 2.24
N ILE A 23 0.87 -3.44 3.47
CA ILE A 23 1.75 -3.48 4.64
C ILE A 23 2.60 -4.74 4.64
N ARG A 24 2.00 -5.88 4.29
CA ARG A 24 2.73 -7.14 4.21
C ARG A 24 3.83 -7.07 3.16
N THR A 25 3.50 -6.49 2.01
CA THR A 25 4.46 -6.29 0.94
C THR A 25 5.60 -5.38 1.38
N ALA A 26 5.27 -4.30 2.09
CA ALA A 26 6.26 -3.37 2.60
C ALA A 26 7.22 -4.05 3.58
N LYS A 27 6.69 -4.87 4.47
CA LYS A 27 7.53 -5.61 5.42
C LYS A 27 8.48 -6.55 4.71
N LYS A 28 8.00 -7.25 3.68
CA LYS A 28 8.85 -8.13 2.89
C LYS A 28 9.94 -7.36 2.16
N ALA A 29 9.64 -6.12 1.77
CA ALA A 29 10.60 -5.28 1.06
C ALA A 29 11.62 -4.62 2.00
N GLY A 30 11.48 -4.83 3.30
CA GLY A 30 12.44 -4.31 4.26
C GLY A 30 12.14 -2.92 4.80
N TRP A 31 10.91 -2.44 4.63
CA TRP A 31 10.54 -1.13 5.19
C TRP A 31 10.60 -1.18 6.71
N ASN A 32 11.07 -0.09 7.31
CA ASN A 32 11.05 0.01 8.77
C ASN A 32 9.67 0.44 9.25
N GLN A 33 9.50 0.42 10.57
CA GLN A 33 8.23 0.74 11.22
C GLN A 33 7.75 2.15 10.87
N GLU A 34 8.67 3.09 10.84
CA GLU A 34 8.35 4.49 10.56
C GLU A 34 7.82 4.66 9.14
N GLU A 35 8.44 3.99 8.18
CA GLU A 35 8.02 4.06 6.78
C GLU A 35 6.63 3.45 6.61
N ILE A 36 6.37 2.33 7.25
CA ILE A 36 5.08 1.65 7.17
C ILE A 36 3.99 2.53 7.78
N GLU A 37 4.28 3.14 8.93
CA GLU A 37 3.33 4.00 9.61
C GLU A 37 2.98 5.23 8.76
N LYS A 38 3.99 5.81 8.13
CA LYS A 38 3.80 6.97 7.27
C LYS A 38 2.89 6.63 6.09
N PHE A 39 3.12 5.48 5.47
CA PHE A 39 2.27 5.01 4.38
C PHE A 39 0.84 4.79 4.87
N ARG A 40 0.69 4.13 6.02
CA ARG A 40 -0.63 3.82 6.56
C ARG A 40 -1.45 5.08 6.84
N ILE A 41 -0.81 6.08 7.43
CA ILE A 41 -1.47 7.35 7.74
C ILE A 41 -1.92 8.04 6.45
N GLU A 42 -1.06 8.08 5.47
CA GLU A 42 -1.40 8.72 4.19
C GLU A 42 -2.51 7.95 3.48
N PHE A 43 -2.46 6.62 3.52
CA PHE A 43 -3.47 5.76 2.91
C PHE A 43 -4.86 6.03 3.51
N MET A 44 -4.92 6.21 4.82
CA MET A 44 -6.19 6.39 5.53
C MET A 44 -6.69 7.84 5.56
N ASN A 45 -5.95 8.75 4.94
CA ASN A 45 -6.24 10.18 5.05
C ASN A 45 -7.17 10.70 3.96
N GLY A 46 -8.01 9.84 3.39
CA GLY A 46 -8.92 10.26 2.34
C GLY A 46 -9.91 9.16 2.01
N ASP A 47 -10.50 9.25 0.84
CA ASP A 47 -11.47 8.27 0.39
C ASP A 47 -10.78 7.08 -0.28
N TYR A 48 -11.59 6.19 -0.87
CA TYR A 48 -11.09 4.98 -1.52
C TYR A 48 -10.15 5.31 -2.67
N ASP A 49 -10.51 6.31 -3.47
CA ASP A 49 -9.68 6.71 -4.60
C ASP A 49 -8.32 7.22 -4.12
N HIS A 50 -8.32 7.98 -3.04
CA HIS A 50 -7.07 8.46 -2.44
C HIS A 50 -6.21 7.29 -1.95
N ALA A 51 -6.85 6.26 -1.39
CA ALA A 51 -6.13 5.08 -0.93
C ALA A 51 -5.42 4.38 -2.09
N LEU A 52 -6.10 4.25 -3.24
CA LEU A 52 -5.48 3.63 -4.41
C LEU A 52 -4.34 4.49 -4.95
N GLN A 53 -4.51 5.80 -4.97
CA GLN A 53 -3.45 6.71 -5.40
C GLN A 53 -2.24 6.63 -4.49
N THR A 54 -2.47 6.46 -3.19
CA THR A 54 -1.38 6.29 -2.23
C THR A 54 -0.60 5.02 -2.52
N CYS A 55 -1.29 3.93 -2.85
CA CYS A 55 -0.63 2.68 -3.23
C CYS A 55 0.25 2.88 -4.47
N ILE A 56 -0.27 3.59 -5.47
CA ILE A 56 0.48 3.85 -6.71
C ILE A 56 1.73 4.69 -6.41
N LYS A 57 1.63 5.59 -5.46
CA LYS A 57 2.73 6.45 -5.08
C LYS A 57 3.89 5.67 -4.44
N TYR A 58 3.56 4.71 -3.60
CA TYR A 58 4.57 3.99 -2.81
C TYR A 58 4.96 2.64 -3.37
N PHE A 59 4.13 2.06 -4.23
CA PHE A 59 4.36 0.73 -4.77
C PHE A 59 4.22 0.72 -6.28
N ASP A 60 4.80 -0.30 -6.90
CA ASP A 60 4.58 -0.57 -8.31
C ASP A 60 3.36 -1.50 -8.39
N VAL A 61 2.19 -0.90 -8.63
CA VAL A 61 0.92 -1.63 -8.57
C VAL A 61 0.65 -2.35 -9.89
N THR A 62 0.35 -3.63 -9.78
CA THR A 62 0.03 -4.47 -10.94
C THR A 62 -1.32 -5.19 -10.78
#